data_b4103a9fa9ed825427c9671922b6cc68
#
_entry.id   b4103a9fa9ed825427c9671922b6cc68
#
_cell.length_a   1.000
_cell.length_b   1.000
_cell.length_c   1.000
_cell.angle_alpha   90.00
_cell.angle_beta   90.00
_cell.angle_gamma   90.00
#
_symmetry.space_group_name_H-M   'P 1'
#
loop_
_entity.id
_entity.type
_entity.pdbx_description
1 polymer ?
#
loop_
_entity_poly.entity_id
_entity_poly.type
_entity_poly.pdbx_seq_one_letter_code
_entity_poly.pdbx_strand_id
1 'polypeptide(L)'
;RTTLSNLWYNQVMHIQNRTAMVTLDFIIGILAGVATWIQFVSFGDSAWRLFATWVALVAAIYYIVDALFALLAKRRPIGAEVCPMLQGGLIVSGVLLLLIRVVYYALDSYIPSVGVNVILIEFILPILMIMSWVMFSVKGKWRAYEPFYWLALPAVYVALILVSGELMSRSASLVYPYEFLDYPSIGIDTMLWWFAIFATAILIVGYIFWILDFALSGKLAEHIVMPKIKT
;
A
#
# COMPACT_ATOMS: atom_id res chain seq x y z
N ARG A 1 -33.14 -21.64 -2.88
CA ARG A 1 -33.53 -20.68 -1.79
C ARG A 1 -32.26 -20.00 -1.31
N THR A 2 -31.84 -18.95 -1.99
CA THR A 2 -30.87 -18.01 -1.44
C THR A 2 -31.51 -17.32 -0.26
N THR A 3 -31.11 -17.70 0.94
CA THR A 3 -31.66 -17.15 2.16
C THR A 3 -31.40 -15.65 2.20
N LEU A 4 -32.44 -14.86 2.49
CA LEU A 4 -32.40 -13.40 2.65
C LEU A 4 -31.26 -12.96 3.59
N SER A 5 -30.83 -13.80 4.51
CA SER A 5 -29.67 -13.59 5.40
C SER A 5 -28.34 -13.35 4.65
N ASN A 6 -28.12 -14.01 3.50
CA ASN A 6 -26.88 -13.83 2.71
C ASN A 6 -26.84 -12.50 1.96
N LEU A 7 -28.01 -11.96 1.61
CA LEU A 7 -28.14 -10.62 1.00
C LEU A 7 -27.85 -9.51 2.00
N TRP A 8 -28.32 -9.65 3.24
CA TRP A 8 -28.10 -8.67 4.30
C TRP A 8 -26.63 -8.61 4.74
N TYR A 9 -25.95 -9.74 4.85
CA TYR A 9 -24.56 -9.79 5.33
C TYR A 9 -23.57 -9.18 4.33
N ASN A 10 -23.78 -9.40 3.03
CA ASN A 10 -22.95 -8.78 1.98
C ASN A 10 -23.21 -7.29 1.78
N GLN A 11 -24.36 -6.75 2.25
CA GLN A 11 -24.70 -5.34 2.12
C GLN A 11 -24.20 -4.46 3.28
N VAL A 12 -23.86 -5.05 4.43
CA VAL A 12 -23.61 -4.29 5.67
C VAL A 12 -22.18 -3.76 5.75
N MET A 13 -21.22 -4.29 4.98
CA MET A 13 -19.79 -4.07 5.22
C MET A 13 -19.12 -3.04 4.28
N HIS A 14 -19.83 -2.44 3.32
CA HIS A 14 -19.27 -1.36 2.51
C HIS A 14 -20.34 -0.35 2.09
N ILE A 15 -19.90 0.90 1.92
CA ILE A 15 -20.77 1.99 1.53
C ILE A 15 -21.07 1.89 0.03
N GLN A 16 -22.32 1.66 -0.32
CA GLN A 16 -22.79 1.58 -1.72
C GLN A 16 -23.08 2.97 -2.32
N ASN A 17 -22.12 3.87 -2.21
CA ASN A 17 -22.21 5.20 -2.80
C ASN A 17 -21.06 5.43 -3.78
N ARG A 18 -21.37 5.26 -5.07
CA ARG A 18 -20.39 5.42 -6.16
C ARG A 18 -19.75 6.81 -6.17
N THR A 19 -20.56 7.86 -5.97
CA THR A 19 -20.05 9.23 -5.97
C THR A 19 -19.04 9.44 -4.85
N ALA A 20 -19.34 8.97 -3.64
CA ALA A 20 -18.43 9.09 -2.51
C ALA A 20 -17.12 8.30 -2.74
N MET A 21 -17.21 7.07 -3.28
CA MET A 21 -16.04 6.27 -3.64
C MET A 21 -15.15 6.98 -4.66
N VAL A 22 -15.73 7.40 -5.78
CA VAL A 22 -15.01 8.11 -6.85
C VAL A 22 -14.38 9.40 -6.33
N THR A 23 -15.11 10.16 -5.52
CA THR A 23 -14.58 11.41 -4.94
C THR A 23 -13.38 11.12 -4.04
N LEU A 24 -13.46 10.11 -3.18
CA LEU A 24 -12.35 9.75 -2.30
C LEU A 24 -11.13 9.27 -3.10
N ASP A 25 -11.33 8.42 -4.11
CA ASP A 25 -10.24 7.92 -4.95
C ASP A 25 -9.57 9.06 -5.73
N PHE A 26 -10.33 10.03 -6.26
CA PHE A 26 -9.74 11.24 -6.85
C PHE A 26 -8.95 12.07 -5.83
N ILE A 27 -9.46 12.23 -4.61
CA ILE A 27 -8.75 12.95 -3.55
C ILE A 27 -7.43 12.25 -3.25
N ILE A 28 -7.43 10.93 -3.08
CA ILE A 28 -6.20 10.15 -2.84
C ILE A 28 -5.23 10.30 -4.00
N GLY A 29 -5.71 10.12 -5.23
CA GLY A 29 -4.87 10.21 -6.42
C GLY A 29 -4.24 11.60 -6.62
N ILE A 30 -5.02 12.67 -6.42
CA ILE A 30 -4.52 14.06 -6.51
C ILE A 30 -3.52 14.35 -5.38
N LEU A 31 -3.82 13.98 -4.12
CA LEU A 31 -2.92 14.18 -3.00
C LEU A 31 -1.60 13.41 -3.19
N ALA A 32 -1.66 12.18 -3.69
CA ALA A 32 -0.48 11.39 -4.01
C ALA A 32 0.36 12.03 -5.12
N GLY A 33 -0.29 12.57 -6.16
CA GLY A 33 0.37 13.32 -7.23
C GLY A 33 1.04 14.60 -6.74
N VAL A 34 0.35 15.39 -5.92
CA VAL A 34 0.90 16.60 -5.28
C VAL A 34 2.08 16.25 -4.37
N ALA A 35 1.94 15.20 -3.56
CA ALA A 35 3.02 14.74 -2.69
C ALA A 35 4.26 14.30 -3.49
N THR A 36 4.05 13.57 -4.58
CA THR A 36 5.13 13.21 -5.53
C THR A 36 5.79 14.46 -6.11
N TRP A 37 5.02 15.44 -6.53
CA TRP A 37 5.54 16.71 -7.04
C TRP A 37 6.39 17.45 -5.97
N ILE A 38 5.90 17.55 -4.75
CA ILE A 38 6.64 18.17 -3.63
C ILE A 38 7.96 17.43 -3.37
N GLN A 39 7.99 16.10 -3.49
CA GLN A 39 9.24 15.32 -3.38
C GLN A 39 10.26 15.75 -4.44
N PHE A 40 9.84 15.91 -5.71
CA PHE A 40 10.73 16.37 -6.77
C PHE A 40 11.21 17.81 -6.56
N VAL A 41 10.34 18.69 -6.08
CA VAL A 41 10.74 20.08 -5.75
C VAL A 41 11.74 20.10 -4.61
N SER A 42 11.59 19.22 -3.59
CA SER A 42 12.42 19.20 -2.39
C SER A 42 13.77 18.51 -2.61
N PHE A 43 13.81 17.43 -3.40
CA PHE A 43 14.98 16.56 -3.54
C PHE A 43 15.56 16.51 -4.97
N GLY A 44 14.93 17.19 -5.93
CA GLY A 44 15.34 17.18 -7.33
C GLY A 44 15.40 15.75 -7.87
N ASP A 45 16.45 15.43 -8.63
CA ASP A 45 16.66 14.10 -9.22
C ASP A 45 16.84 12.98 -8.17
N SER A 46 17.19 13.34 -6.92
CA SER A 46 17.29 12.35 -5.83
C SER A 46 15.94 11.80 -5.38
N ALA A 47 14.83 12.49 -5.71
CA ALA A 47 13.48 12.03 -5.37
C ALA A 47 13.17 10.62 -5.91
N TRP A 48 13.68 10.26 -7.10
CA TRP A 48 13.52 8.92 -7.68
C TRP A 48 14.13 7.79 -6.86
N ARG A 49 15.07 8.11 -5.98
CA ARG A 49 15.75 7.13 -5.14
C ARG A 49 15.00 6.84 -3.85
N LEU A 50 13.95 7.60 -3.54
CA LEU A 50 13.17 7.41 -2.32
C LEU A 50 12.00 6.46 -2.58
N PHE A 51 11.88 5.39 -1.79
CA PHE A 51 10.77 4.43 -1.90
C PHE A 51 9.40 5.10 -1.72
N ALA A 52 9.34 6.09 -0.82
CA ALA A 52 8.13 6.89 -0.59
C ALA A 52 7.61 7.57 -1.88
N THR A 53 8.51 8.05 -2.75
CA THR A 53 8.16 8.65 -4.04
C THR A 53 7.50 7.62 -4.98
N TRP A 54 8.02 6.39 -5.02
CA TRP A 54 7.45 5.31 -5.84
C TRP A 54 6.07 4.91 -5.36
N VAL A 55 5.89 4.75 -4.04
CA VAL A 55 4.58 4.44 -3.45
C VAL A 55 3.57 5.54 -3.78
N ALA A 56 3.94 6.81 -3.61
CA ALA A 56 3.06 7.94 -3.92
C ALA A 56 2.73 8.03 -5.42
N LEU A 57 3.72 7.86 -6.30
CA LEU A 57 3.50 7.90 -7.76
C LEU A 57 2.57 6.77 -8.23
N VAL A 58 2.83 5.54 -7.79
CA VAL A 58 1.99 4.38 -8.16
C VAL A 58 0.58 4.54 -7.57
N ALA A 59 0.45 5.06 -6.34
CA ALA A 59 -0.84 5.36 -5.74
C ALA A 59 -1.60 6.44 -6.53
N ALA A 60 -0.93 7.52 -6.96
CA ALA A 60 -1.54 8.56 -7.77
C ALA A 60 -2.15 7.99 -9.06
N ILE A 61 -1.36 7.19 -9.79
CA ILE A 61 -1.81 6.55 -11.03
C ILE A 61 -2.96 5.58 -10.75
N TYR A 62 -2.80 4.72 -9.75
CA TYR A 62 -3.79 3.70 -9.42
C TYR A 62 -5.16 4.31 -9.06
N TYR A 63 -5.21 5.23 -8.10
CA TYR A 63 -6.47 5.80 -7.61
C TYR A 63 -7.14 6.70 -8.64
N ILE A 64 -6.39 7.44 -9.48
CA ILE A 64 -6.98 8.18 -10.60
C ILE A 64 -7.57 7.23 -11.63
N VAL A 65 -6.87 6.15 -11.98
CA VAL A 65 -7.35 5.15 -12.94
C VAL A 65 -8.59 4.45 -12.38
N ASP A 66 -8.61 4.04 -11.11
CA ASP A 66 -9.77 3.40 -10.47
C ASP A 66 -10.99 4.31 -10.45
N ALA A 67 -10.82 5.58 -10.09
CA ALA A 67 -11.87 6.61 -10.13
C ALA A 67 -12.44 6.81 -11.55
N LEU A 68 -11.56 6.92 -12.57
CA LEU A 68 -11.97 7.07 -13.96
C LEU A 68 -12.74 5.83 -14.46
N PHE A 69 -12.26 4.62 -14.14
CA PHE A 69 -12.98 3.40 -14.48
C PHE A 69 -14.33 3.32 -13.79
N ALA A 70 -14.43 3.73 -12.52
CA ALA A 70 -15.68 3.77 -11.79
C ALA A 70 -16.68 4.77 -12.39
N LEU A 71 -16.20 5.88 -12.95
CA LEU A 71 -17.03 6.86 -13.66
C LEU A 71 -17.52 6.34 -15.02
N LEU A 72 -16.61 5.76 -15.82
CA LEU A 72 -16.89 5.36 -17.19
C LEU A 72 -17.70 4.06 -17.25
N ALA A 73 -17.37 3.09 -16.41
CA ALA A 73 -18.02 1.79 -16.39
C ALA A 73 -19.23 1.77 -15.45
N LYS A 74 -20.32 2.50 -15.81
CA LYS A 74 -21.55 2.61 -15.01
C LYS A 74 -22.19 1.26 -14.61
N ARG A 75 -21.95 0.19 -15.37
CA ARG A 75 -22.46 -1.16 -15.09
C ARG A 75 -21.59 -1.96 -14.11
N ARG A 76 -20.42 -1.47 -13.75
CA ARG A 76 -19.52 -2.15 -12.82
C ARG A 76 -20.09 -2.09 -11.40
N PRO A 77 -20.03 -3.18 -10.63
CA PRO A 77 -20.43 -3.15 -9.22
C PRO A 77 -19.64 -2.10 -8.44
N ILE A 78 -20.28 -1.44 -7.49
CA ILE A 78 -19.62 -0.52 -6.58
C ILE A 78 -18.61 -1.32 -5.73
N GLY A 79 -17.43 -0.78 -5.52
CA GLY A 79 -16.34 -1.45 -4.79
C GLY A 79 -15.61 -2.53 -5.60
N ALA A 80 -15.85 -2.63 -6.92
CA ALA A 80 -15.03 -3.43 -7.81
C ALA A 80 -13.83 -2.59 -8.29
N GLU A 81 -12.68 -2.75 -7.64
CA GLU A 81 -11.43 -2.07 -8.01
C GLU A 81 -10.87 -2.59 -9.34
N VAL A 82 -10.06 -1.77 -10.02
CA VAL A 82 -9.38 -2.16 -11.28
C VAL A 82 -8.41 -3.31 -11.03
N CYS A 83 -7.66 -3.24 -9.94
CA CYS A 83 -6.70 -4.27 -9.57
C CYS A 83 -6.63 -4.40 -8.03
N PRO A 84 -7.44 -5.30 -7.42
CA PRO A 84 -7.45 -5.49 -5.96
C PRO A 84 -6.07 -5.86 -5.38
N MET A 85 -5.28 -6.63 -6.13
CA MET A 85 -3.94 -7.03 -5.73
C MET A 85 -3.00 -5.82 -5.61
N LEU A 86 -3.06 -4.88 -6.56
CA LEU A 86 -2.24 -3.66 -6.51
C LEU A 86 -2.69 -2.74 -5.38
N GLN A 87 -4.00 -2.62 -5.13
CA GLN A 87 -4.53 -1.89 -3.99
C GLN A 87 -3.96 -2.41 -2.67
N GLY A 88 -3.99 -3.73 -2.45
CA GLY A 88 -3.41 -4.35 -1.26
C GLY A 88 -1.91 -4.05 -1.12
N GLY A 89 -1.16 -4.17 -2.22
CA GLY A 89 0.28 -3.85 -2.23
C GLY A 89 0.58 -2.39 -1.88
N LEU A 90 -0.21 -1.44 -2.38
CA LEU A 90 -0.08 -0.02 -2.05
C LEU A 90 -0.41 0.26 -0.57
N ILE A 91 -1.49 -0.33 -0.05
CA ILE A 91 -1.85 -0.19 1.38
C ILE A 91 -0.72 -0.71 2.26
N VAL A 92 -0.23 -1.93 1.99
CA VAL A 92 0.84 -2.54 2.79
C VAL A 92 2.14 -1.73 2.71
N SER A 93 2.50 -1.24 1.51
CA SER A 93 3.68 -0.39 1.33
C SER A 93 3.54 0.95 2.08
N GLY A 94 2.36 1.56 2.04
CA GLY A 94 2.07 2.79 2.78
C GLY A 94 2.12 2.57 4.30
N VAL A 95 1.53 1.48 4.79
CA VAL A 95 1.59 1.12 6.23
C VAL A 95 3.02 0.85 6.66
N LEU A 96 3.84 0.21 5.82
CA LEU A 96 5.24 -0.01 6.13
C LEU A 96 6.00 1.32 6.29
N LEU A 97 5.78 2.28 5.37
CA LEU A 97 6.37 3.63 5.50
C LEU A 97 5.94 4.31 6.80
N LEU A 98 4.65 4.25 7.14
CA LEU A 98 4.12 4.77 8.40
C LEU A 98 4.79 4.11 9.61
N LEU A 99 4.89 2.78 9.65
CA LEU A 99 5.49 2.05 10.76
C LEU A 99 6.98 2.37 10.92
N ILE A 100 7.74 2.40 9.83
CA ILE A 100 9.16 2.77 9.84
C ILE A 100 9.32 4.17 10.43
N ARG A 101 8.48 5.12 10.02
CA ARG A 101 8.54 6.49 10.52
C ARG A 101 8.19 6.59 12.01
N VAL A 102 7.14 5.88 12.44
CA VAL A 102 6.74 5.84 13.86
C VAL A 102 7.84 5.22 14.72
N VAL A 103 8.47 4.12 14.27
CA VAL A 103 9.59 3.49 14.97
C VAL A 103 10.78 4.43 15.03
N TYR A 104 11.09 5.11 13.92
CA TYR A 104 12.18 6.10 13.89
C TYR A 104 11.97 7.21 14.92
N TYR A 105 10.76 7.78 15.00
CA TYR A 105 10.46 8.82 16.01
C TYR A 105 10.44 8.29 17.44
N ALA A 106 10.10 7.02 17.64
CA ALA A 106 10.11 6.43 18.97
C ALA A 106 11.53 6.16 19.51
N LEU A 107 12.48 5.90 18.61
CA LEU A 107 13.86 5.57 18.96
C LEU A 107 14.79 6.76 18.97
N ASP A 108 14.49 7.80 18.19
CA ASP A 108 15.29 9.01 18.10
C ASP A 108 14.69 10.12 18.96
N SER A 109 15.47 10.63 19.94
CA SER A 109 15.06 11.74 20.80
C SER A 109 15.01 13.08 20.08
N TYR A 110 15.58 13.18 18.88
CA TYR A 110 15.57 14.36 18.04
C TYR A 110 14.48 14.24 16.97
N ILE A 111 13.44 15.07 17.07
CA ILE A 111 12.39 15.18 16.05
C ILE A 111 12.84 16.24 15.05
N PRO A 112 13.40 15.86 13.88
CA PRO A 112 13.69 16.83 12.84
C PRO A 112 12.37 17.44 12.36
N SER A 113 12.41 18.68 11.86
CA SER A 113 11.23 19.32 11.28
C SER A 113 10.62 18.43 10.19
N VAL A 114 9.39 17.97 10.43
CA VAL A 114 8.70 17.09 9.49
C VAL A 114 8.25 17.90 8.29
N GLY A 115 8.83 17.65 7.13
CA GLY A 115 8.40 18.29 5.88
C GLY A 115 6.97 17.88 5.50
N VAL A 116 6.26 18.78 4.82
CA VAL A 116 4.88 18.54 4.35
C VAL A 116 4.79 17.26 3.52
N ASN A 117 5.80 16.96 2.72
CA ASN A 117 5.90 15.74 1.91
C ASN A 117 5.88 14.46 2.75
N VAL A 118 6.58 14.45 3.89
CA VAL A 118 6.61 13.31 4.82
C VAL A 118 5.23 13.09 5.43
N ILE A 119 4.58 14.17 5.90
CA ILE A 119 3.22 14.10 6.45
C ILE A 119 2.24 13.55 5.41
N LEU A 120 2.31 14.03 4.19
CA LEU A 120 1.41 13.58 3.12
C LEU A 120 1.62 12.11 2.77
N ILE A 121 2.86 11.68 2.52
CA ILE A 121 3.15 10.35 1.97
C ILE A 121 3.12 9.28 3.06
N GLU A 122 3.68 9.57 4.23
CA GLU A 122 3.90 8.55 5.25
C GLU A 122 2.79 8.47 6.30
N PHE A 123 1.92 9.50 6.40
CA PHE A 123 0.79 9.50 7.34
C PHE A 123 -0.56 9.61 6.62
N ILE A 124 -0.79 10.68 5.85
CA ILE A 124 -2.12 10.96 5.29
C ILE A 124 -2.49 9.94 4.23
N LEU A 125 -1.61 9.66 3.26
CA LEU A 125 -1.91 8.72 2.17
C LEU A 125 -2.22 7.31 2.67
N PRO A 126 -1.41 6.66 3.54
CA PRO A 126 -1.75 5.33 4.05
C PRO A 126 -3.10 5.28 4.76
N ILE A 127 -3.42 6.30 5.56
CA ILE A 127 -4.71 6.38 6.26
C ILE A 127 -5.86 6.48 5.26
N LEU A 128 -5.76 7.33 4.26
CA LEU A 128 -6.79 7.49 3.23
C LEU A 128 -6.95 6.23 2.37
N MET A 129 -5.87 5.55 2.02
CA MET A 129 -5.91 4.27 1.30
C MET A 129 -6.61 3.18 2.11
N ILE A 130 -6.31 3.08 3.41
CA ILE A 130 -7.01 2.15 4.32
C ILE A 130 -8.48 2.53 4.42
N MET A 131 -8.81 3.82 4.57
CA MET A 131 -10.20 4.29 4.63
C MET A 131 -10.96 3.94 3.34
N SER A 132 -10.39 4.18 2.16
CA SER A 132 -11.00 3.80 0.88
C SER A 132 -11.28 2.31 0.84
N TRP A 133 -10.29 1.48 1.20
CA TRP A 133 -10.46 0.03 1.26
C TRP A 133 -11.53 -0.39 2.28
N VAL A 134 -11.51 0.13 3.51
CA VAL A 134 -12.48 -0.25 4.55
C VAL A 134 -13.91 0.12 4.14
N MET A 135 -14.09 1.33 3.61
CA MET A 135 -15.42 1.90 3.36
C MET A 135 -16.06 1.41 2.05
N PHE A 136 -15.27 1.22 1.00
CA PHE A 136 -15.81 1.02 -0.35
C PHE A 136 -15.45 -0.30 -1.00
N SER A 137 -14.32 -0.94 -0.64
CA SER A 137 -13.91 -2.18 -1.27
C SER A 137 -14.77 -3.37 -0.84
N VAL A 138 -15.12 -4.23 -1.79
CA VAL A 138 -15.76 -5.52 -1.49
C VAL A 138 -14.75 -6.43 -0.81
N LYS A 139 -15.12 -7.00 0.33
CA LYS A 139 -14.25 -7.85 1.14
C LYS A 139 -14.20 -9.30 0.64
N GLY A 140 -13.13 -10.00 1.03
CA GLY A 140 -12.92 -11.42 0.70
C GLY A 140 -12.47 -11.66 -0.74
N LYS A 141 -11.89 -10.64 -1.39
CA LYS A 141 -11.35 -10.74 -2.74
C LYS A 141 -9.90 -11.22 -2.75
N TRP A 142 -9.13 -10.86 -1.72
CA TRP A 142 -7.72 -11.20 -1.68
C TRP A 142 -7.49 -12.68 -1.40
N ARG A 143 -6.56 -13.26 -2.13
CA ARG A 143 -6.19 -14.67 -1.99
C ARG A 143 -5.00 -14.82 -1.05
N ALA A 144 -4.89 -15.96 -0.38
CA ALA A 144 -3.83 -16.21 0.60
C ALA A 144 -2.39 -16.06 0.07
N TYR A 145 -2.19 -16.14 -1.22
CA TYR A 145 -0.88 -15.96 -1.84
C TYR A 145 -0.58 -14.50 -2.25
N GLU A 146 -1.57 -13.58 -2.23
CA GLU A 146 -1.37 -12.19 -2.67
C GLU A 146 -0.38 -11.40 -1.82
N PRO A 147 -0.25 -11.63 -0.48
CA PRO A 147 0.80 -10.98 0.30
C PRO A 147 2.22 -11.18 -0.27
N PHE A 148 2.50 -12.31 -0.95
CA PHE A 148 3.77 -12.51 -1.62
C PHE A 148 3.94 -11.61 -2.86
N TYR A 149 2.87 -11.36 -3.62
CA TYR A 149 2.92 -10.44 -4.75
C TYR A 149 3.07 -8.97 -4.30
N TRP A 150 2.67 -8.64 -3.08
CA TRP A 150 2.85 -7.30 -2.53
C TRP A 150 4.31 -6.95 -2.25
N LEU A 151 5.20 -7.94 -2.24
CA LEU A 151 6.65 -7.73 -2.24
C LEU A 151 7.17 -7.19 -3.59
N ALA A 152 6.40 -7.29 -4.67
CA ALA A 152 6.88 -6.93 -6.00
C ALA A 152 7.27 -5.45 -6.11
N LEU A 153 6.48 -4.52 -5.55
CA LEU A 153 6.80 -3.10 -5.60
C LEU A 153 8.10 -2.77 -4.87
N PRO A 154 8.31 -3.18 -3.61
CA PRO A 154 9.60 -3.01 -2.94
C PRO A 154 10.76 -3.74 -3.64
N ALA A 155 10.54 -4.95 -4.17
CA ALA A 155 11.59 -5.70 -4.85
C ALA A 155 12.06 -5.02 -6.13
N VAL A 156 11.12 -4.53 -6.96
CA VAL A 156 11.45 -3.75 -8.17
C VAL A 156 12.19 -2.47 -7.79
N TYR A 157 11.72 -1.77 -6.76
CA TYR A 157 12.40 -0.58 -6.27
C TYR A 157 13.85 -0.88 -5.85
N VAL A 158 14.07 -1.89 -5.00
CA VAL A 158 15.41 -2.28 -4.56
C VAL A 158 16.31 -2.65 -5.75
N ALA A 159 15.81 -3.45 -6.69
CA ALA A 159 16.57 -3.82 -7.89
C ALA A 159 16.99 -2.59 -8.71
N LEU A 160 16.09 -1.64 -8.91
CA LEU A 160 16.40 -0.40 -9.63
C LEU A 160 17.42 0.47 -8.89
N ILE A 161 17.35 0.57 -7.57
CA ILE A 161 18.32 1.33 -6.77
C ILE A 161 19.71 0.68 -6.82
N LEU A 162 19.80 -0.63 -6.68
CA LEU A 162 21.09 -1.33 -6.77
C LEU A 162 21.73 -1.20 -8.15
N VAL A 163 20.95 -1.39 -9.22
CA VAL A 163 21.44 -1.20 -10.60
C VAL A 163 21.87 0.25 -10.84
N SER A 164 21.09 1.23 -10.40
CA SER A 164 21.43 2.64 -10.55
C SER A 164 22.68 3.01 -9.74
N GLY A 165 22.86 2.42 -8.56
CA GLY A 165 24.02 2.63 -7.71
C GLY A 165 25.32 2.16 -8.38
N GLU A 166 25.29 1.03 -9.10
CA GLU A 166 26.44 0.52 -9.86
C GLU A 166 26.76 1.37 -11.10
N LEU A 167 25.74 1.93 -11.75
CA LEU A 167 25.92 2.73 -12.96
C LEU A 167 26.36 4.16 -12.66
N MET A 168 26.15 4.66 -11.44
CA MET A 168 26.49 6.02 -11.07
C MET A 168 27.90 6.12 -10.51
N SER A 169 28.58 7.23 -10.82
CA SER A 169 29.86 7.56 -10.19
C SER A 169 29.68 7.65 -8.68
N ARG A 170 30.57 6.99 -7.91
CA ARG A 170 30.58 7.03 -6.43
C ARG A 170 30.74 8.43 -5.83
N SER A 171 31.05 9.43 -6.65
CA SER A 171 31.10 10.84 -6.25
C SER A 171 29.75 11.55 -6.22
N ALA A 172 28.65 10.89 -6.68
CA ALA A 172 27.32 11.46 -6.60
C ALA A 172 26.82 11.41 -5.15
N SER A 173 26.44 12.55 -4.61
CA SER A 173 25.75 12.62 -3.30
C SER A 173 24.48 11.75 -3.35
N LEU A 174 24.24 10.96 -2.33
CA LEU A 174 23.07 10.07 -2.23
C LEU A 174 23.01 8.95 -3.30
N VAL A 175 24.08 8.21 -3.51
CA VAL A 175 24.06 7.01 -4.37
C VAL A 175 23.02 6.02 -3.83
N TYR A 176 23.05 5.74 -2.52
CA TYR A 176 22.08 4.90 -1.82
C TYR A 176 21.28 5.75 -0.83
N PRO A 177 19.94 5.87 -0.99
CA PRO A 177 19.10 6.73 -0.14
C PRO A 177 18.91 6.18 1.28
N TYR A 178 19.19 4.91 1.48
CA TYR A 178 19.08 4.21 2.77
C TYR A 178 20.37 3.46 3.05
N GLU A 179 20.88 3.56 4.29
CA GLU A 179 22.11 2.91 4.72
C GLU A 179 22.08 1.40 4.50
N PHE A 180 20.94 0.75 4.66
CA PHE A 180 20.79 -0.70 4.45
C PHE A 180 20.90 -1.13 2.97
N LEU A 181 20.89 -0.19 2.01
CA LEU A 181 21.13 -0.45 0.58
C LEU A 181 22.58 -0.19 0.18
N ASP A 182 23.37 0.48 1.02
CA ASP A 182 24.78 0.80 0.76
C ASP A 182 25.66 -0.41 1.04
N TYR A 183 25.45 -1.49 0.26
CA TYR A 183 26.21 -2.74 0.43
C TYR A 183 27.73 -2.60 0.29
N PRO A 184 28.29 -1.62 -0.45
CA PRO A 184 29.72 -1.39 -0.44
C PRO A 184 30.27 -0.99 0.95
N SER A 185 29.45 -0.30 1.75
CA SER A 185 29.84 0.14 3.09
C SER A 185 29.51 -0.88 4.19
N ILE A 186 28.34 -1.55 4.10
CA ILE A 186 27.86 -2.46 5.17
C ILE A 186 28.15 -3.94 4.90
N GLY A 187 28.54 -4.29 3.68
CA GLY A 187 28.69 -5.68 3.24
C GLY A 187 27.40 -6.33 2.75
N ILE A 188 27.55 -7.28 1.84
CA ILE A 188 26.41 -7.97 1.19
C ILE A 188 25.57 -8.76 2.20
N ASP A 189 26.22 -9.42 3.16
CA ASP A 189 25.52 -10.24 4.16
C ASP A 189 24.60 -9.38 5.03
N THR A 190 25.07 -8.22 5.47
CA THR A 190 24.26 -7.28 6.27
C THR A 190 23.06 -6.76 5.45
N MET A 191 23.28 -6.42 4.18
CA MET A 191 22.20 -5.99 3.29
C MET A 191 21.13 -7.09 3.12
N LEU A 192 21.55 -8.35 2.91
CA LEU A 192 20.62 -9.48 2.78
C LEU A 192 19.80 -9.71 4.06
N TRP A 193 20.39 -9.52 5.25
CA TRP A 193 19.67 -9.55 6.52
C TRP A 193 18.59 -8.47 6.59
N TRP A 194 18.89 -7.24 6.17
CA TRP A 194 17.88 -6.17 6.10
C TRP A 194 16.76 -6.50 5.13
N PHE A 195 17.07 -7.09 3.97
CA PHE A 195 16.03 -7.52 3.04
C PHE A 195 15.12 -8.60 3.63
N ALA A 196 15.68 -9.55 4.34
CA ALA A 196 14.89 -10.57 5.03
C ALA A 196 13.97 -9.96 6.10
N ILE A 197 14.47 -8.98 6.87
CA ILE A 197 13.69 -8.27 7.88
C ILE A 197 12.54 -7.50 7.22
N PHE A 198 12.80 -6.70 6.18
CA PHE A 198 11.76 -5.94 5.49
C PHE A 198 10.76 -6.83 4.77
N ALA A 199 11.21 -7.88 4.09
CA ALA A 199 10.31 -8.84 3.45
C ALA A 199 9.40 -9.52 4.47
N THR A 200 9.94 -9.91 5.63
CA THR A 200 9.16 -10.49 6.73
C THR A 200 8.13 -9.49 7.27
N ALA A 201 8.53 -8.23 7.49
CA ALA A 201 7.61 -7.18 7.94
C ALA A 201 6.46 -6.96 6.95
N ILE A 202 6.75 -6.89 5.65
CA ILE A 202 5.75 -6.76 4.58
C ILE A 202 4.78 -7.96 4.59
N LEU A 203 5.31 -9.18 4.74
CA LEU A 203 4.47 -10.38 4.80
C LEU A 203 3.59 -10.39 6.05
N ILE A 204 4.12 -10.03 7.22
CA ILE A 204 3.33 -9.93 8.46
C ILE A 204 2.19 -8.94 8.29
N VAL A 205 2.48 -7.71 7.86
CA VAL A 205 1.46 -6.68 7.61
C VAL A 205 0.48 -7.15 6.53
N GLY A 206 0.98 -7.74 5.45
CA GLY A 206 0.18 -8.27 4.36
C GLY A 206 -0.80 -9.36 4.82
N TYR A 207 -0.34 -10.32 5.61
CA TYR A 207 -1.21 -11.36 6.15
C TYR A 207 -2.22 -10.81 7.16
N ILE A 208 -1.87 -9.78 7.94
CA ILE A 208 -2.85 -9.09 8.80
C ILE A 208 -3.97 -8.51 7.93
N PHE A 209 -3.65 -7.79 6.86
CA PHE A 209 -4.66 -7.23 5.96
C PHE A 209 -5.47 -8.31 5.24
N TRP A 210 -4.84 -9.40 4.79
CA TRP A 210 -5.55 -10.53 4.19
C TRP A 210 -6.53 -11.18 5.18
N ILE A 211 -6.12 -11.40 6.44
CA ILE A 211 -6.98 -11.93 7.51
C ILE A 211 -8.15 -10.98 7.78
N LEU A 212 -7.90 -9.68 7.83
CA LEU A 212 -8.95 -8.67 7.99
C LEU A 212 -9.93 -8.67 6.81
N ASP A 213 -9.44 -8.75 5.58
CA ASP A 213 -10.28 -8.85 4.38
C ASP A 213 -11.17 -10.10 4.41
N PHE A 214 -10.58 -11.24 4.79
CA PHE A 214 -11.32 -12.49 4.95
C PHE A 214 -12.35 -12.42 6.07
N ALA A 215 -11.97 -11.92 7.25
CA ALA A 215 -12.86 -11.78 8.40
C ALA A 215 -14.04 -10.85 8.13
N LEU A 216 -13.77 -9.72 7.49
CA LEU A 216 -14.78 -8.73 7.11
C LEU A 216 -15.68 -9.20 5.94
N SER A 217 -15.33 -10.26 5.23
CA SER A 217 -16.14 -10.80 4.12
C SER A 217 -17.38 -11.57 4.56
N GLY A 218 -17.56 -11.83 5.85
CA GLY A 218 -18.61 -12.69 6.37
C GLY A 218 -18.42 -14.19 6.15
N LYS A 219 -17.40 -14.60 5.36
CA LYS A 219 -17.10 -16.02 5.10
C LYS A 219 -16.73 -16.78 6.37
N LEU A 220 -16.14 -16.09 7.34
CA LEU A 220 -15.79 -16.67 8.64
C LEU A 220 -17.04 -17.10 9.41
N ALA A 221 -18.10 -16.29 9.39
CA ALA A 221 -19.36 -16.59 10.04
C ALA A 221 -20.06 -17.82 9.42
N GLU A 222 -19.98 -17.96 8.09
CA GLU A 222 -20.53 -19.10 7.36
C GLU A 222 -19.82 -20.41 7.73
N HIS A 223 -18.51 -20.38 7.92
CA HIS A 223 -17.73 -21.56 8.34
C HIS A 223 -17.93 -21.95 9.80
N ILE A 224 -18.17 -20.97 10.71
CA ILE A 224 -18.31 -21.21 12.14
C ILE A 224 -19.75 -21.57 12.51
N VAL A 225 -20.75 -20.96 11.85
CA VAL A 225 -22.16 -21.05 12.27
C VAL A 225 -22.91 -22.22 11.61
N MET A 226 -22.43 -22.75 10.49
CA MET A 226 -23.06 -23.90 9.82
C MET A 226 -22.09 -25.10 9.67
N PRO A 227 -21.91 -25.92 10.71
CA PRO A 227 -21.41 -27.26 10.45
C PRO A 227 -22.45 -27.95 9.52
N LYS A 228 -21.98 -28.40 8.34
CA LYS A 228 -22.83 -29.12 7.38
C LYS A 228 -23.51 -30.29 8.13
N ILE A 229 -24.79 -30.16 8.41
CA ILE A 229 -25.62 -31.29 8.81
C ILE A 229 -25.65 -32.20 7.57
N LYS A 230 -24.85 -33.26 7.61
CA LYS A 230 -24.95 -34.34 6.63
C LYS A 230 -26.28 -35.05 6.90
N THR A 231 -27.28 -34.82 6.07
CA THR A 231 -28.45 -35.69 5.90
C THR A 231 -28.09 -36.83 5.02
#